data_6f95642f0e2a907bc5e8ee2248de8adf
#
_entry.id   6f95642f0e2a907bc5e8ee2248de8adf
#
_cell.length_a   1.000
_cell.length_b   1.000
_cell.length_c   1.000
_cell.angle_alpha   90.00
_cell.angle_beta   90.00
_cell.angle_gamma   90.00
#
_symmetry.space_group_name_H-M   'P 1'
#
loop_
_entity.id
_entity.type
_entity.pdbx_description
1 polymer ?
#
loop_
_entity_poly.entity_id
_entity_poly.type
_entity_poly.pdbx_seq_one_letter_code
_entity_poly.pdbx_strand_id
1 'polypeptide(L)'
;VKHVRLIRHGESAANAGEASLDHASIPLTPKGIEQARLVVSSFTQAPDLIVASPFSRAQATAMAVVAAFSYVPFETWPIHEFTYLEPARCANTTVAQRRVWVETYWAKSDPGFRDGAGAESFLDFVTRAQSFLHGLAEHPAENIVAFSHGQFINAVAWLIERKPHQIDSRAMADWRDYEITNHVPNCRGYMLTLHPGDSDWKWSAAES
;
A
#
# COMPACT_ATOMS: atom_id res chain seq x y z
N VAL A 1 -11.98 -17.95 -9.68
CA VAL A 1 -11.26 -16.69 -10.00
C VAL A 1 -11.04 -15.92 -8.73
N LYS A 2 -9.80 -15.56 -8.47
CA LYS A 2 -9.45 -14.74 -7.31
C LYS A 2 -9.58 -13.26 -7.66
N HIS A 3 -10.30 -12.52 -6.83
CA HIS A 3 -10.49 -11.07 -6.94
C HIS A 3 -9.98 -10.39 -5.67
N VAL A 4 -9.06 -9.45 -5.84
CA VAL A 4 -8.49 -8.71 -4.71
C VAL A 4 -8.66 -7.22 -4.96
N ARG A 5 -9.45 -6.58 -4.11
CA ARG A 5 -9.61 -5.13 -4.11
C ARG A 5 -8.55 -4.53 -3.20
N LEU A 6 -7.57 -3.87 -3.78
CA LEU A 6 -6.45 -3.25 -3.07
C LEU A 6 -6.69 -1.75 -2.95
N ILE A 7 -6.87 -1.26 -1.72
CA ILE A 7 -7.37 0.09 -1.42
C ILE A 7 -6.35 0.84 -0.55
N ARG A 8 -6.04 2.09 -0.94
CA ARG A 8 -5.27 3.00 -0.10
C ARG A 8 -6.14 3.48 1.07
N HIS A 9 -5.53 3.63 2.25
CA HIS A 9 -6.17 4.19 3.44
C HIS A 9 -6.82 5.56 3.16
N GLY A 10 -7.77 5.98 4.02
CA GLY A 10 -8.37 7.31 4.01
C GLY A 10 -7.37 8.42 4.33
N GLU A 11 -7.75 9.67 4.10
CA GLU A 11 -6.87 10.81 4.39
C GLU A 11 -6.37 10.76 5.84
N SER A 12 -5.05 10.85 6.00
CA SER A 12 -4.38 10.89 7.29
C SER A 12 -3.93 12.31 7.64
N ALA A 13 -3.60 12.54 8.91
CA ALA A 13 -3.05 13.81 9.37
C ALA A 13 -1.80 14.22 8.57
N ALA A 14 -0.93 13.27 8.21
CA ALA A 14 0.24 13.53 7.36
C ALA A 14 -0.15 13.94 5.94
N ASN A 15 -1.18 13.35 5.35
CA ASN A 15 -1.70 13.77 4.05
C ASN A 15 -2.25 15.20 4.09
N ALA A 16 -2.80 15.62 5.23
CA ALA A 16 -3.26 16.98 5.48
C ALA A 16 -2.12 17.97 5.82
N GLY A 17 -0.86 17.52 5.81
CA GLY A 17 0.33 18.35 6.01
C GLY A 17 0.84 18.43 7.46
N GLU A 18 0.26 17.68 8.38
CA GLU A 18 0.69 17.67 9.78
C GLU A 18 1.96 16.83 9.99
N ALA A 19 2.83 17.29 10.90
CA ALA A 19 3.97 16.50 11.38
C ALA A 19 3.48 15.39 12.32
N SER A 20 4.21 14.27 12.38
CA SER A 20 3.92 13.15 13.27
C SER A 20 5.17 12.67 14.00
N LEU A 21 4.97 12.09 15.19
CA LEU A 21 6.05 11.47 15.97
C LEU A 21 6.41 10.09 15.45
N ASP A 22 5.40 9.34 14.99
CA ASP A 22 5.52 7.95 14.56
C ASP A 22 4.75 7.74 13.26
N HIS A 23 5.44 7.32 12.20
CA HIS A 23 4.87 7.06 10.88
C HIS A 23 3.85 5.91 10.87
N ALA A 24 3.90 4.99 11.85
CA ALA A 24 2.98 3.86 11.97
C ALA A 24 1.67 4.20 12.68
N SER A 25 1.62 5.29 13.45
CA SER A 25 0.47 5.67 14.29
C SER A 25 -0.20 6.98 13.86
N ILE A 26 -0.03 7.40 12.61
CA ILE A 26 -0.67 8.59 12.05
C ILE A 26 -2.19 8.35 11.94
N PRO A 27 -3.04 9.18 12.58
CA PRO A 27 -4.48 8.99 12.56
C PRO A 27 -5.11 9.43 11.23
N LEU A 28 -6.32 8.95 10.97
CA LEU A 28 -7.19 9.52 9.94
C LEU A 28 -7.72 10.90 10.36
N THR A 29 -7.90 11.78 9.38
CA THR A 29 -8.68 13.01 9.57
C THR A 29 -10.18 12.69 9.58
N PRO A 30 -11.06 13.63 10.02
CA PRO A 30 -12.50 13.48 9.87
C PRO A 30 -12.94 13.17 8.43
N LYS A 31 -12.29 13.79 7.45
CA LYS A 31 -12.47 13.48 6.02
C LYS A 31 -12.08 12.04 5.69
N GLY A 32 -10.96 11.56 6.21
CA GLY A 32 -10.50 10.18 6.02
C GLY A 32 -11.47 9.16 6.62
N ILE A 33 -12.07 9.45 7.76
CA ILE A 33 -13.09 8.60 8.39
C ILE A 33 -14.34 8.52 7.49
N GLU A 34 -14.77 9.64 6.92
CA GLU A 34 -15.91 9.67 5.99
C GLU A 34 -15.61 8.92 4.69
N GLN A 35 -14.40 9.07 4.15
CA GLN A 35 -13.94 8.29 2.99
C GLN A 35 -14.01 6.78 3.27
N ALA A 36 -13.58 6.34 4.45
CA ALA A 36 -13.65 4.93 4.86
C ALA A 36 -15.10 4.41 4.92
N ARG A 37 -16.03 5.21 5.40
CA ARG A 37 -17.46 4.86 5.40
C ARG A 37 -18.02 4.70 4.00
N LEU A 38 -17.62 5.55 3.06
CA LEU A 38 -18.06 5.48 1.67
C LEU A 38 -17.54 4.22 0.96
N VAL A 39 -16.38 3.69 1.37
CA VAL A 39 -15.87 2.41 0.86
C VAL A 39 -16.87 1.27 1.14
N VAL A 40 -17.48 1.25 2.33
CA VAL A 40 -18.46 0.22 2.69
C VAL A 40 -19.64 0.19 1.72
N SER A 41 -20.15 1.34 1.33
CA SER A 41 -21.30 1.43 0.42
C SER A 41 -20.99 0.95 -1.02
N SER A 42 -19.72 0.77 -1.36
CA SER A 42 -19.30 0.25 -2.66
C SER A 42 -19.32 -1.29 -2.76
N PHE A 43 -19.54 -1.99 -1.65
CA PHE A 43 -19.64 -3.45 -1.65
C PHE A 43 -21.05 -3.92 -2.02
N THR A 44 -21.16 -4.70 -3.06
CA THR A 44 -22.43 -5.38 -3.45
C THR A 44 -22.61 -6.72 -2.74
N GLN A 45 -21.51 -7.29 -2.25
CA GLN A 45 -21.47 -8.53 -1.45
C GLN A 45 -20.31 -8.46 -0.46
N ALA A 46 -20.40 -9.24 0.60
CA ALA A 46 -19.34 -9.35 1.59
C ALA A 46 -18.07 -9.96 0.95
N PRO A 47 -16.87 -9.48 1.32
CA PRO A 47 -15.63 -10.19 0.98
C PRO A 47 -15.52 -11.50 1.79
N ASP A 48 -14.64 -12.40 1.33
CA ASP A 48 -14.31 -13.63 2.06
C ASP A 48 -13.20 -13.39 3.11
N LEU A 49 -12.41 -12.34 2.92
CA LEU A 49 -11.31 -11.94 3.79
C LEU A 49 -11.09 -10.43 3.72
N ILE A 50 -10.86 -9.84 4.89
CA ILE A 50 -10.42 -8.45 5.02
C ILE A 50 -8.98 -8.45 5.52
N VAL A 51 -8.09 -7.76 4.81
CA VAL A 51 -6.66 -7.62 5.15
C VAL A 51 -6.33 -6.15 5.34
N ALA A 52 -5.48 -5.83 6.30
CA ALA A 52 -4.95 -4.48 6.46
C ALA A 52 -3.46 -4.48 6.80
N SER A 53 -2.80 -3.42 6.38
CA SER A 53 -1.48 -3.04 6.86
C SER A 53 -1.49 -2.87 8.39
N PRO A 54 -0.36 -3.11 9.09
CA PRO A 54 -0.28 -2.87 10.54
C PRO A 54 -0.33 -1.38 10.92
N PHE A 55 -0.16 -0.46 9.98
CA PHE A 55 -0.21 0.98 10.26
C PHE A 55 -1.63 1.43 10.61
N SER A 56 -1.75 2.27 11.64
CA SER A 56 -3.04 2.63 12.23
C SER A 56 -4.02 3.25 11.24
N ARG A 57 -3.58 4.05 10.28
CA ARG A 57 -4.44 4.65 9.25
C ARG A 57 -5.09 3.62 8.32
N ALA A 58 -4.38 2.54 8.00
CA ALA A 58 -4.93 1.43 7.22
C ALA A 58 -5.89 0.58 8.06
N GLN A 59 -5.53 0.30 9.32
CA GLN A 59 -6.40 -0.38 10.28
C GLN A 59 -7.71 0.39 10.47
N ALA A 60 -7.64 1.70 10.69
CA ALA A 60 -8.81 2.54 10.89
C ALA A 60 -9.72 2.58 9.65
N THR A 61 -9.13 2.58 8.45
CA THR A 61 -9.91 2.52 7.20
C THR A 61 -10.61 1.17 7.06
N ALA A 62 -9.93 0.06 7.41
CA ALA A 62 -10.50 -1.29 7.35
C ALA A 62 -11.65 -1.48 8.35
N MET A 63 -11.62 -0.81 9.51
CA MET A 63 -12.58 -1.01 10.59
C MET A 63 -14.02 -0.72 10.16
N ALA A 64 -14.24 0.20 9.23
CA ALA A 64 -15.60 0.46 8.69
C ALA A 64 -16.16 -0.77 7.97
N VAL A 65 -15.34 -1.46 7.19
CA VAL A 65 -15.72 -2.71 6.49
C VAL A 65 -15.84 -3.88 7.47
N VAL A 66 -14.94 -3.98 8.43
CA VAL A 66 -15.00 -5.00 9.51
C VAL A 66 -16.30 -4.87 10.30
N ALA A 67 -16.72 -3.65 10.64
CA ALA A 67 -17.97 -3.40 11.35
C ALA A 67 -19.19 -3.79 10.51
N ALA A 68 -19.17 -3.55 9.20
CA ALA A 68 -20.26 -3.90 8.29
C ALA A 68 -20.36 -5.42 8.05
N PHE A 69 -19.24 -6.13 8.07
CA PHE A 69 -19.14 -7.57 7.80
C PHE A 69 -18.43 -8.29 8.95
N SER A 70 -18.97 -8.19 10.16
CA SER A 70 -18.35 -8.65 11.40
C SER A 70 -18.05 -10.15 11.47
N TYR A 71 -18.66 -10.95 10.62
CA TYR A 71 -18.43 -12.40 10.50
C TYR A 71 -17.31 -12.76 9.54
N VAL A 72 -16.78 -11.79 8.76
CA VAL A 72 -15.68 -12.01 7.82
C VAL A 72 -14.35 -12.00 8.55
N PRO A 73 -13.46 -12.97 8.30
CA PRO A 73 -12.12 -12.96 8.89
C PRO A 73 -11.35 -11.68 8.58
N PHE A 74 -10.64 -11.16 9.59
CA PHE A 74 -9.78 -9.99 9.47
C PHE A 74 -8.34 -10.36 9.83
N GLU A 75 -7.40 -10.04 8.94
CA GLU A 75 -5.99 -10.34 9.13
C GLU A 75 -5.13 -9.09 8.92
N THR A 76 -4.02 -9.01 9.63
CA THR A 76 -2.99 -7.99 9.46
C THR A 76 -1.80 -8.59 8.72
N TRP A 77 -1.47 -8.04 7.56
CA TRP A 77 -0.36 -8.48 6.71
C TRP A 77 0.69 -7.37 6.57
N PRO A 78 1.98 -7.71 6.29
CA PRO A 78 3.06 -6.72 6.19
C PRO A 78 3.00 -5.93 4.86
N ILE A 79 1.89 -5.28 4.61
CA ILE A 79 1.60 -4.46 3.42
C ILE A 79 1.66 -2.96 3.74
N HIS A 80 2.51 -2.59 4.70
CA HIS A 80 2.74 -1.21 5.13
C HIS A 80 3.52 -0.41 4.08
N GLU A 81 3.48 0.91 4.23
CA GLU A 81 4.12 1.83 3.28
C GLU A 81 5.63 1.66 3.24
N PHE A 82 6.23 2.06 2.12
CA PHE A 82 7.67 2.03 1.94
C PHE A 82 8.37 2.98 2.91
N THR A 83 9.05 2.41 3.89
CA THR A 83 9.82 3.17 4.89
C THR A 83 11.26 3.36 4.39
N TYR A 84 11.44 4.17 3.34
CA TYR A 84 12.76 4.37 2.73
C TYR A 84 13.62 5.41 3.44
N LEU A 85 13.03 6.39 4.13
CA LEU A 85 13.75 7.30 5.01
C LEU A 85 13.73 6.78 6.45
N GLU A 86 14.81 7.02 7.19
CA GLU A 86 14.92 6.63 8.61
C GLU A 86 13.81 7.30 9.44
N PRO A 87 12.91 6.52 10.07
CA PRO A 87 11.78 7.06 10.82
C PRO A 87 12.19 7.99 11.96
N ALA A 88 13.29 7.69 12.66
CA ALA A 88 13.80 8.52 13.76
C ALA A 88 14.18 9.94 13.30
N ARG A 89 14.71 10.07 12.08
CA ARG A 89 15.01 11.37 11.47
C ARG A 89 13.77 12.10 11.01
N CYS A 90 12.77 11.35 10.54
CA CYS A 90 11.52 11.93 10.01
C CYS A 90 10.55 12.38 11.11
N ALA A 91 10.71 11.92 12.34
CA ALA A 91 9.85 12.29 13.46
C ALA A 91 9.77 13.83 13.62
N ASN A 92 8.56 14.34 13.86
CA ASN A 92 8.28 15.78 13.98
C ASN A 92 8.61 16.62 12.75
N THR A 93 8.72 16.02 11.56
CA THR A 93 8.98 16.75 10.32
C THR A 93 7.76 16.73 9.40
N THR A 94 7.63 17.77 8.60
CA THR A 94 6.63 17.86 7.52
C THR A 94 7.20 17.30 6.20
N VAL A 95 6.35 17.08 5.21
CA VAL A 95 6.77 16.71 3.85
C VAL A 95 7.77 17.73 3.27
N ALA A 96 7.52 19.03 3.46
CA ALA A 96 8.40 20.08 2.98
C ALA A 96 9.81 20.01 3.62
N GLN A 97 9.88 19.73 4.90
CA GLN A 97 11.16 19.60 5.63
C GLN A 97 11.96 18.38 5.17
N ARG A 98 11.30 17.30 4.73
CA ARG A 98 11.96 16.08 4.26
C ARG A 98 12.37 16.12 2.79
N ARG A 99 11.97 17.14 2.04
CA ARG A 99 12.14 17.21 0.59
C ARG A 99 13.58 16.95 0.13
N VAL A 100 14.58 17.57 0.77
CA VAL A 100 16.00 17.40 0.42
C VAL A 100 16.45 15.94 0.62
N TRP A 101 16.01 15.29 1.70
CA TRP A 101 16.33 13.87 1.97
C TRP A 101 15.69 12.95 0.94
N VAL A 102 14.45 13.23 0.55
CA VAL A 102 13.73 12.49 -0.50
C VAL A 102 14.46 12.61 -1.83
N GLU A 103 14.80 13.84 -2.25
CA GLU A 103 15.52 14.08 -3.50
C GLU A 103 16.88 13.38 -3.52
N THR A 104 17.63 13.43 -2.43
CA THR A 104 18.93 12.76 -2.29
C THR A 104 18.79 11.24 -2.38
N TYR A 105 17.80 10.67 -1.72
CA TYR A 105 17.53 9.22 -1.74
C TYR A 105 17.27 8.73 -3.18
N TRP A 106 16.36 9.39 -3.88
CA TRP A 106 16.00 8.96 -5.24
C TRP A 106 17.08 9.24 -6.27
N ALA A 107 17.91 10.27 -6.06
CA ALA A 107 19.07 10.55 -6.92
C ALA A 107 20.12 9.44 -6.86
N LYS A 108 20.29 8.76 -5.72
CA LYS A 108 21.19 7.60 -5.61
C LYS A 108 20.72 6.43 -6.44
N SER A 109 19.43 6.17 -6.49
CA SER A 109 18.83 5.03 -7.20
C SER A 109 19.55 3.70 -6.88
N ASP A 110 19.82 3.46 -5.60
CA ASP A 110 20.50 2.27 -5.10
C ASP A 110 19.50 1.34 -4.42
N PRO A 111 19.13 0.20 -5.05
CA PRO A 111 18.13 -0.70 -4.51
C PRO A 111 18.50 -1.35 -3.17
N GLY A 112 19.78 -1.50 -2.89
CA GLY A 112 20.29 -2.10 -1.65
C GLY A 112 20.50 -1.10 -0.52
N PHE A 113 20.37 0.19 -0.78
CA PHE A 113 20.63 1.24 0.21
C PHE A 113 19.54 1.28 1.29
N ARG A 114 19.98 1.37 2.55
CA ARG A 114 19.14 1.63 3.73
C ARG A 114 19.55 2.95 4.35
N ASP A 115 18.60 3.86 4.52
CA ASP A 115 18.84 5.19 5.08
C ASP A 115 19.20 5.17 6.59
N GLY A 116 18.83 4.09 7.28
CA GLY A 116 19.12 3.87 8.69
C GLY A 116 18.62 2.52 9.18
N ALA A 117 18.78 2.23 10.47
CA ALA A 117 18.42 0.95 11.08
C ALA A 117 16.91 0.66 11.02
N GLY A 118 16.08 1.70 11.05
CA GLY A 118 14.62 1.60 10.97
C GLY A 118 14.07 1.68 9.55
N ALA A 119 14.91 1.93 8.53
CA ALA A 119 14.53 2.00 7.14
C ALA A 119 14.68 0.66 6.43
N GLU A 120 13.86 0.43 5.42
CA GLU A 120 14.03 -0.71 4.51
C GLU A 120 14.69 -0.28 3.20
N SER A 121 15.39 -1.22 2.54
CA SER A 121 15.87 -1.01 1.17
C SER A 121 14.74 -1.17 0.16
N PHE A 122 14.96 -0.67 -1.06
CA PHE A 122 14.03 -0.90 -2.15
C PHE A 122 13.86 -2.40 -2.46
N LEU A 123 14.95 -3.18 -2.36
CA LEU A 123 14.91 -4.64 -2.49
C LEU A 123 14.01 -5.30 -1.45
N ASP A 124 14.08 -4.90 -0.19
CA ASP A 124 13.20 -5.40 0.87
C ASP A 124 11.74 -5.08 0.58
N PHE A 125 11.48 -3.86 0.15
CA PHE A 125 10.16 -3.39 -0.19
C PHE A 125 9.52 -4.18 -1.35
N VAL A 126 10.27 -4.36 -2.46
CA VAL A 126 9.81 -5.15 -3.61
C VAL A 126 9.58 -6.61 -3.21
N THR A 127 10.46 -7.18 -2.39
CA THR A 127 10.30 -8.54 -1.87
C THR A 127 9.01 -8.69 -1.07
N ARG A 128 8.63 -7.70 -0.26
CA ARG A 128 7.34 -7.69 0.45
C ARG A 128 6.16 -7.69 -0.52
N ALA A 129 6.22 -6.91 -1.59
CA ALA A 129 5.17 -6.86 -2.60
C ALA A 129 5.05 -8.20 -3.38
N GLN A 130 6.17 -8.84 -3.70
CA GLN A 130 6.20 -10.17 -4.30
C GLN A 130 5.60 -11.22 -3.36
N SER A 131 5.97 -11.20 -2.09
CA SER A 131 5.44 -12.10 -1.06
C SER A 131 3.94 -11.91 -0.85
N PHE A 132 3.45 -10.68 -0.95
CA PHE A 132 2.02 -10.38 -0.90
C PHE A 132 1.25 -11.05 -2.04
N LEU A 133 1.72 -10.90 -3.29
CA LEU A 133 1.10 -11.54 -4.45
C LEU A 133 1.10 -13.07 -4.34
N HIS A 134 2.21 -13.65 -3.85
CA HIS A 134 2.32 -15.08 -3.61
C HIS A 134 1.34 -15.55 -2.52
N GLY A 135 1.30 -14.84 -1.39
CA GLY A 135 0.37 -15.15 -0.30
C GLY A 135 -1.09 -15.07 -0.71
N LEU A 136 -1.45 -14.07 -1.53
CA LEU A 136 -2.79 -13.98 -2.11
C LEU A 136 -3.13 -15.19 -3.00
N ALA A 137 -2.19 -15.61 -3.86
CA ALA A 137 -2.40 -16.72 -4.77
C ALA A 137 -2.68 -18.03 -4.03
N GLU A 138 -1.98 -18.27 -2.92
CA GLU A 138 -2.11 -19.48 -2.10
C GLU A 138 -3.28 -19.44 -1.11
N HIS A 139 -3.77 -18.25 -0.76
CA HIS A 139 -4.85 -18.13 0.23
C HIS A 139 -6.16 -18.75 -0.29
N PRO A 140 -6.94 -19.46 0.55
CA PRO A 140 -8.19 -20.09 0.12
C PRO A 140 -9.31 -19.09 -0.22
N ALA A 141 -9.33 -17.89 0.35
CA ALA A 141 -10.32 -16.86 0.05
C ALA A 141 -10.23 -16.42 -1.42
N GLU A 142 -11.38 -16.23 -2.06
CA GLU A 142 -11.46 -15.81 -3.46
C GLU A 142 -11.73 -14.31 -3.62
N ASN A 143 -12.55 -13.73 -2.75
CA ASN A 143 -12.88 -12.30 -2.76
C ASN A 143 -12.25 -11.60 -1.57
N ILE A 144 -11.15 -10.89 -1.79
CA ILE A 144 -10.33 -10.28 -0.75
C ILE A 144 -10.39 -8.76 -0.90
N VAL A 145 -10.51 -8.05 0.22
CA VAL A 145 -10.24 -6.61 0.28
C VAL A 145 -9.01 -6.37 1.15
N ALA A 146 -8.06 -5.58 0.65
CA ALA A 146 -6.81 -5.28 1.35
C ALA A 146 -6.61 -3.76 1.43
N PHE A 147 -6.41 -3.26 2.65
CA PHE A 147 -6.18 -1.85 2.92
C PHE A 147 -4.69 -1.59 3.15
N SER A 148 -4.12 -0.75 2.30
CA SER A 148 -2.68 -0.52 2.23
C SER A 148 -2.36 0.96 1.95
N HIS A 149 -1.26 1.22 1.28
CA HIS A 149 -0.67 2.52 1.08
C HIS A 149 -0.31 2.74 -0.38
N GLY A 150 -0.21 4.01 -0.81
CA GLY A 150 -0.05 4.37 -2.21
C GLY A 150 1.18 3.77 -2.88
N GLN A 151 2.34 3.82 -2.24
CA GLN A 151 3.57 3.28 -2.82
C GLN A 151 3.57 1.76 -2.85
N PHE A 152 3.08 1.10 -1.79
CA PHE A 152 2.96 -0.36 -1.79
C PHE A 152 2.01 -0.87 -2.88
N ILE A 153 0.84 -0.24 -3.01
CA ILE A 153 -0.14 -0.56 -4.05
C ILE A 153 0.49 -0.42 -5.44
N ASN A 154 1.23 0.66 -5.68
CA ASN A 154 1.93 0.87 -6.94
C ASN A 154 3.09 -0.12 -7.16
N ALA A 155 3.74 -0.60 -6.12
CA ALA A 155 4.75 -1.66 -6.26
C ALA A 155 4.10 -2.96 -6.75
N VAL A 156 2.95 -3.31 -6.22
CA VAL A 156 2.18 -4.49 -6.66
C VAL A 156 1.77 -4.36 -8.13
N ALA A 157 1.16 -3.24 -8.52
CA ALA A 157 0.73 -3.00 -9.90
C ALA A 157 1.92 -3.00 -10.88
N TRP A 158 3.02 -2.36 -10.49
CA TRP A 158 4.25 -2.30 -11.28
C TRP A 158 4.87 -3.69 -11.50
N LEU A 159 4.90 -4.54 -10.47
CA LEU A 159 5.37 -5.93 -10.59
C LEU A 159 4.53 -6.73 -11.59
N ILE A 160 3.22 -6.56 -11.55
CA ILE A 160 2.31 -7.24 -12.47
C ILE A 160 2.51 -6.77 -13.91
N GLU A 161 2.67 -5.46 -14.11
CA GLU A 161 2.74 -4.84 -15.43
C GLU A 161 4.13 -4.98 -16.07
N ARG A 162 5.18 -4.65 -15.31
CA ARG A 162 6.56 -4.58 -15.83
C ARG A 162 7.31 -5.91 -15.79
N LYS A 163 6.96 -6.80 -14.86
CA LYS A 163 7.61 -8.11 -14.68
C LYS A 163 9.14 -8.03 -14.71
N PRO A 164 9.76 -7.17 -13.88
CA PRO A 164 11.20 -6.95 -13.94
C PRO A 164 11.98 -8.22 -13.65
N HIS A 165 12.98 -8.54 -14.49
CA HIS A 165 13.86 -9.69 -14.28
C HIS A 165 14.86 -9.46 -13.15
N GLN A 166 15.29 -8.22 -12.97
CA GLN A 166 16.24 -7.79 -11.95
C GLN A 166 15.76 -6.50 -11.29
N ILE A 167 16.01 -6.38 -10.00
CA ILE A 167 15.74 -5.16 -9.24
C ILE A 167 17.04 -4.39 -9.08
N ASP A 168 17.48 -3.79 -10.17
CA ASP A 168 18.67 -2.93 -10.26
C ASP A 168 18.30 -1.43 -10.17
N SER A 169 19.30 -0.56 -10.33
CA SER A 169 19.11 0.89 -10.32
C SER A 169 18.12 1.37 -11.38
N ARG A 170 18.13 0.74 -12.54
CA ARG A 170 17.21 1.07 -13.65
C ARG A 170 15.77 0.69 -13.29
N ALA A 171 15.57 -0.49 -12.72
CA ALA A 171 14.26 -0.93 -12.24
C ALA A 171 13.73 -0.01 -11.14
N MET A 172 14.58 0.40 -10.20
CA MET A 172 14.21 1.34 -9.15
C MET A 172 13.80 2.71 -9.71
N ALA A 173 14.52 3.23 -10.69
CA ALA A 173 14.18 4.48 -11.37
C ALA A 173 12.86 4.37 -12.14
N ASP A 174 12.64 3.24 -12.85
CA ASP A 174 11.37 2.97 -13.55
C ASP A 174 10.20 2.92 -12.59
N TRP A 175 10.34 2.25 -11.44
CA TRP A 175 9.28 2.22 -10.43
C TRP A 175 8.98 3.63 -9.87
N ARG A 176 10.01 4.44 -9.62
CA ARG A 176 9.81 5.80 -9.13
C ARG A 176 9.00 6.64 -10.12
N ASP A 177 9.31 6.58 -11.40
CA ASP A 177 8.56 7.26 -12.44
C ASP A 177 7.12 6.73 -12.54
N TYR A 178 6.95 5.42 -12.45
CA TYR A 178 5.65 4.77 -12.43
C TYR A 178 4.79 5.24 -11.25
N GLU A 179 5.35 5.27 -10.06
CA GLU A 179 4.67 5.65 -8.82
C GLU A 179 4.23 7.13 -8.85
N ILE A 180 5.08 8.01 -9.33
CA ILE A 180 4.76 9.44 -9.48
C ILE A 180 3.64 9.64 -10.51
N THR A 181 3.68 8.92 -11.62
CA THR A 181 2.70 9.03 -12.72
C THR A 181 1.33 8.45 -12.32
N ASN A 182 1.31 7.40 -11.52
CA ASN A 182 0.11 6.66 -11.14
C ASN A 182 -0.26 6.88 -9.66
N HIS A 183 -0.30 8.12 -9.22
CA HIS A 183 -0.68 8.43 -7.85
C HIS A 183 -2.05 7.83 -7.49
N VAL A 184 -2.09 7.08 -6.39
CA VAL A 184 -3.32 6.46 -5.88
C VAL A 184 -3.98 7.40 -4.86
N PRO A 185 -5.18 7.93 -5.12
CA PRO A 185 -5.90 8.76 -4.16
C PRO A 185 -6.33 7.96 -2.92
N ASN A 186 -6.62 8.66 -1.82
CA ASN A 186 -7.15 8.05 -0.61
C ASN A 186 -8.45 7.28 -0.90
N CYS A 187 -8.59 6.09 -0.32
CA CYS A 187 -9.72 5.18 -0.50
C CYS A 187 -9.99 4.75 -1.95
N ARG A 188 -8.99 4.88 -2.82
CA ARG A 188 -8.95 4.36 -4.19
C ARG A 188 -7.88 3.28 -4.31
N GLY A 189 -7.83 2.61 -5.44
CA GLY A 189 -6.83 1.59 -5.70
C GLY A 189 -7.15 0.76 -6.92
N TYR A 190 -6.79 -0.52 -6.87
CA TYR A 190 -6.87 -1.42 -8.00
C TYR A 190 -7.63 -2.69 -7.67
N MET A 191 -8.21 -3.28 -8.70
CA MET A 191 -8.72 -4.65 -8.68
C MET A 191 -7.65 -5.56 -9.28
N LEU A 192 -7.22 -6.56 -8.50
CA LEU A 192 -6.33 -7.60 -8.97
C LEU A 192 -7.16 -8.85 -9.27
N THR A 193 -6.85 -9.56 -10.34
CA THR A 193 -7.50 -10.82 -10.70
C THR A 193 -6.49 -11.90 -11.05
N LEU A 194 -6.77 -13.12 -10.60
CA LEU A 194 -6.01 -14.31 -10.95
C LEU A 194 -6.99 -15.43 -11.34
N HIS A 195 -6.90 -15.90 -12.57
CA HIS A 195 -7.73 -17.01 -13.03
C HIS A 195 -7.14 -18.37 -12.63
N PRO A 196 -7.99 -19.38 -12.42
CA PRO A 196 -7.51 -20.73 -12.12
C PRO A 196 -6.57 -21.24 -13.22
N GLY A 197 -5.39 -21.70 -12.82
CA GLY A 197 -4.35 -22.19 -13.74
C GLY A 197 -3.43 -21.11 -14.31
N ASP A 198 -3.74 -19.83 -14.13
CA ASP A 198 -2.83 -18.75 -14.51
C ASP A 198 -1.74 -18.58 -13.44
N SER A 199 -0.52 -18.26 -13.88
CA SER A 199 0.56 -17.82 -13.01
C SER A 199 0.60 -16.29 -12.86
N ASP A 200 -0.08 -15.58 -13.72
CA ASP A 200 0.02 -14.15 -13.91
C ASP A 200 -1.21 -13.39 -13.41
N TRP A 201 -1.01 -12.53 -12.46
CA TRP A 201 -1.99 -11.56 -12.01
C TRP A 201 -2.27 -10.53 -13.10
N LYS A 202 -3.50 -10.04 -13.13
CA LYS A 202 -3.91 -8.86 -13.91
C LYS A 202 -4.41 -7.79 -12.95
N TRP A 203 -4.29 -6.54 -13.35
CA TRP A 203 -4.84 -5.42 -12.57
C TRP A 203 -5.64 -4.47 -13.45
N SER A 204 -6.59 -3.79 -12.85
CA SER A 204 -7.36 -2.70 -13.45
C SER A 204 -7.65 -1.65 -12.39
N ALA A 205 -7.95 -0.41 -12.79
CA ALA A 205 -8.46 0.57 -11.87
C ALA A 205 -9.78 0.06 -11.26
N ALA A 206 -9.93 0.15 -9.93
CA ALA A 206 -11.20 -0.19 -9.30
C ALA A 206 -12.26 0.82 -9.75
N GLU A 207 -13.40 0.33 -10.21
CA GLU A 207 -14.55 1.18 -10.49
C GLU A 207 -15.02 1.84 -9.20
N SER A 208 -15.39 3.11 -9.31
CA SER A 208 -15.83 3.95 -8.19
C SER A 208 -17.28 3.62 -7.75
#